data_032cf4da87a2fe5b0592282082536ac2
#
_entry.id   032cf4da87a2fe5b0592282082536ac2
#
_cell.length_a   1.000
_cell.length_b   1.000
_cell.length_c   1.000
_cell.angle_alpha   90.00
_cell.angle_beta   90.00
_cell.angle_gamma   90.00
#
_symmetry.space_group_name_H-M   'P 1'
#
loop_
_entity.id
_entity.type
_entity.pdbx_description
1 polymer ?
#
loop_
_entity_poly.entity_id
_entity_poly.type
_entity_poly.pdbx_seq_one_letter_code
_entity_poly.pdbx_strand_id
1 'polypeptide(L)'
;MQNAGLVPIAEFNELPVSGFLDVLPRTAKLQKVYRKLKDLLCSEECKAFIAIDYPGFNMKLCQVAKKMGKPVLYVAPPQIWAWKPGRAQKLDGVNLAVLFQFEKEAYAQKGVNADVLLHPFLLHENLYHTLPYSEQLNSSEETLLLFPGSRLSQAKRNMDLFLRVAEAWLKMPSPQVATSKKVKLIVPRESLIPPLENYTPKIREAERQQFSVQVAPEDSEERRMLFGSASMALATPGTVTLELALSGAPLVVATKPDFLTYALGKLLVKTRTFAMPNILMKKMLIPEFIGRGTKKLVPQILAAMHNQDIAKSRQLAVSLTERLGKGFVPDCFVDKLFNG
;
A
#
# COMPACT_ATOMS: atom_id res chain seq x y z
N MET A 1 10.45 -6.16 13.29
CA MET A 1 10.35 -7.59 13.65
C MET A 1 11.63 -8.11 14.29
N GLN A 2 12.82 -7.97 13.68
CA GLN A 2 14.08 -8.41 14.32
C GLN A 2 14.29 -7.73 15.67
N ASN A 3 13.98 -6.44 15.81
CA ASN A 3 14.02 -5.71 17.09
C ASN A 3 13.06 -6.25 18.16
N ALA A 4 12.09 -7.09 17.77
CA ALA A 4 11.16 -7.79 18.66
C ALA A 4 11.53 -9.27 18.86
N GLY A 5 12.79 -9.64 18.61
CA GLY A 5 13.29 -10.99 18.86
C GLY A 5 13.04 -12.01 17.73
N LEU A 6 12.56 -11.58 16.56
CA LEU A 6 12.39 -12.48 15.42
C LEU A 6 13.75 -12.96 14.91
N VAL A 7 13.95 -14.28 14.86
CA VAL A 7 15.10 -14.92 14.22
C VAL A 7 14.73 -15.24 12.76
N PRO A 8 15.34 -14.58 11.75
CA PRO A 8 14.98 -14.79 10.37
C PRO A 8 15.47 -16.16 9.86
N ILE A 9 14.61 -16.89 9.18
CA ILE A 9 14.96 -18.15 8.50
C ILE A 9 15.51 -17.90 7.09
N ALA A 10 15.11 -16.76 6.50
CA ALA A 10 15.59 -16.28 5.20
C ALA A 10 15.52 -14.76 5.17
N GLU A 11 16.41 -14.14 4.42
CA GLU A 11 16.40 -12.69 4.22
C GLU A 11 15.20 -12.29 3.35
N PHE A 12 14.53 -11.20 3.74
CA PHE A 12 13.35 -10.68 3.02
C PHE A 12 13.64 -10.40 1.53
N ASN A 13 14.84 -9.91 1.23
CA ASN A 13 15.26 -9.60 -0.14
C ASN A 13 15.49 -10.86 -1.00
N GLU A 14 15.60 -12.03 -0.41
CA GLU A 14 15.74 -13.32 -1.10
C GLU A 14 14.40 -13.92 -1.52
N LEU A 15 13.31 -13.44 -0.92
CA LEU A 15 11.97 -13.92 -1.26
C LEU A 15 11.47 -13.20 -2.53
N PRO A 16 10.90 -13.91 -3.50
CA PRO A 16 10.37 -13.30 -4.71
C PRO A 16 9.13 -12.48 -4.35
N VAL A 17 9.23 -11.18 -4.56
CA VAL A 17 8.12 -10.25 -4.40
C VAL A 17 7.44 -10.08 -5.74
N SER A 18 6.28 -10.67 -5.90
CA SER A 18 5.23 -10.44 -6.90
C SER A 18 5.60 -9.84 -8.27
N GLY A 19 5.34 -10.61 -9.30
CA GLY A 19 5.34 -10.33 -10.73
C GLY A 19 5.34 -11.68 -11.45
N PHE A 20 4.48 -11.87 -12.44
CA PHE A 20 4.37 -13.17 -13.14
C PHE A 20 5.68 -13.58 -13.83
N LEU A 21 6.52 -12.61 -14.20
CA LEU A 21 7.79 -12.82 -14.90
C LEU A 21 9.00 -12.92 -13.97
N ASP A 22 8.92 -12.41 -12.73
CA ASP A 22 10.03 -12.44 -11.78
C ASP A 22 10.10 -13.76 -10.98
N VAL A 23 9.15 -14.66 -11.17
CA VAL A 23 9.00 -15.90 -10.38
C VAL A 23 9.92 -17.02 -10.83
N LEU A 24 10.25 -17.13 -12.13
CA LEU A 24 10.94 -18.28 -12.72
C LEU A 24 12.36 -18.53 -12.19
N PRO A 25 13.26 -17.52 -12.02
CA PRO A 25 14.62 -17.80 -11.55
C PRO A 25 14.74 -18.06 -10.05
N ARG A 26 13.69 -17.74 -9.25
CA ARG A 26 13.73 -17.78 -7.77
C ARG A 26 12.95 -18.93 -7.15
N THR A 27 12.35 -19.80 -7.96
CA THR A 27 11.54 -20.94 -7.49
C THR A 27 12.33 -21.91 -6.62
N ALA A 28 13.59 -22.18 -6.92
CA ALA A 28 14.43 -23.09 -6.14
C ALA A 28 14.72 -22.55 -4.72
N LYS A 29 15.04 -21.26 -4.59
CA LYS A 29 15.23 -20.63 -3.26
C LYS A 29 13.94 -20.67 -2.45
N LEU A 30 12.82 -20.29 -3.07
CA LEU A 30 11.51 -20.32 -2.43
C LEU A 30 11.11 -21.74 -1.98
N GLN A 31 11.41 -22.75 -2.79
CA GLN A 31 11.20 -24.15 -2.43
C GLN A 31 12.05 -24.57 -1.24
N LYS A 32 13.32 -24.12 -1.16
CA LYS A 32 14.20 -24.40 -0.03
C LYS A 32 13.62 -23.80 1.27
N VAL A 33 13.19 -22.54 1.23
CA VAL A 33 12.55 -21.88 2.38
C VAL A 33 11.24 -22.59 2.76
N TYR A 34 10.43 -22.98 1.77
CA TYR A 34 9.21 -23.74 2.01
C TYR A 34 9.46 -25.07 2.72
N ARG A 35 10.46 -25.85 2.29
CA ARG A 35 10.84 -27.14 2.93
C ARG A 35 11.26 -26.89 4.37
N LYS A 36 12.16 -25.94 4.62
CA LYS A 36 12.63 -25.60 5.97
C LYS A 36 11.47 -25.20 6.90
N LEU A 37 10.54 -24.38 6.42
CA LEU A 37 9.36 -23.99 7.18
C LEU A 37 8.41 -25.17 7.42
N LYS A 38 8.24 -26.05 6.42
CA LYS A 38 7.46 -27.26 6.57
C LYS A 38 8.04 -28.18 7.64
N ASP A 39 9.35 -28.38 7.64
CA ASP A 39 10.03 -29.23 8.63
C ASP A 39 9.85 -28.64 10.05
N LEU A 40 9.97 -27.32 10.20
CA LEU A 40 9.69 -26.65 11.48
C LEU A 40 8.23 -26.81 11.93
N LEU A 41 7.28 -26.70 11.01
CA LEU A 41 5.85 -26.91 11.31
C LEU A 41 5.56 -28.34 11.79
N CYS A 42 6.34 -29.33 11.32
CA CYS A 42 6.23 -30.72 11.73
C CYS A 42 6.92 -31.01 13.07
N SER A 43 7.74 -30.08 13.60
CA SER A 43 8.42 -30.30 14.88
C SER A 43 7.48 -30.08 16.07
N GLU A 44 7.79 -30.70 17.21
CA GLU A 44 7.06 -30.52 18.47
C GLU A 44 7.30 -29.13 19.10
N GLU A 45 8.40 -28.48 18.76
CA GLU A 45 8.74 -27.14 19.23
C GLU A 45 7.80 -26.08 18.63
N CYS A 46 7.26 -26.28 17.43
CA CYS A 46 6.31 -25.38 16.81
C CYS A 46 4.96 -25.48 17.51
N LYS A 47 4.56 -24.44 18.23
CA LYS A 47 3.28 -24.40 18.96
C LYS A 47 2.14 -23.84 18.11
N ALA A 48 2.42 -22.92 17.18
CA ALA A 48 1.42 -22.29 16.32
C ALA A 48 2.05 -21.77 15.02
N PHE A 49 1.23 -21.49 14.02
CA PHE A 49 1.65 -20.87 12.76
C PHE A 49 0.93 -19.55 12.53
N ILE A 50 1.69 -18.47 12.43
CA ILE A 50 1.16 -17.15 12.06
C ILE A 50 1.60 -16.83 10.64
N ALA A 51 0.65 -16.82 9.72
CA ALA A 51 0.83 -16.42 8.33
C ALA A 51 0.52 -14.92 8.18
N ILE A 52 1.33 -14.18 7.43
CA ILE A 52 1.07 -12.78 7.11
C ILE A 52 1.16 -12.61 5.61
N ASP A 53 0.07 -12.13 4.97
CA ASP A 53 -0.04 -11.88 3.52
C ASP A 53 0.49 -13.06 2.67
N TYR A 54 1.04 -12.81 1.50
CA TYR A 54 1.71 -13.73 0.57
C TYR A 54 0.95 -15.05 0.31
N PRO A 55 -0.28 -14.98 -0.22
CA PRO A 55 -1.21 -16.11 -0.27
C PRO A 55 -0.73 -17.29 -1.11
N GLY A 56 0.06 -17.05 -2.15
CA GLY A 56 0.61 -18.11 -2.98
C GLY A 56 1.52 -19.10 -2.24
N PHE A 57 2.14 -18.64 -1.17
CA PHE A 57 3.06 -19.37 -0.31
C PHE A 57 2.38 -19.84 0.98
N ASN A 58 1.82 -18.88 1.73
CA ASN A 58 1.30 -19.12 3.06
C ASN A 58 0.08 -20.04 3.10
N MET A 59 -0.80 -20.01 2.10
CA MET A 59 -1.93 -20.96 2.03
C MET A 59 -1.49 -22.44 2.04
N LYS A 60 -0.35 -22.75 1.42
CA LYS A 60 0.17 -24.13 1.42
C LYS A 60 0.69 -24.52 2.81
N LEU A 61 1.36 -23.60 3.51
CA LEU A 61 1.85 -23.81 4.87
C LEU A 61 0.70 -23.92 5.88
N CYS A 62 -0.36 -23.12 5.73
CA CYS A 62 -1.58 -23.24 6.53
C CYS A 62 -2.18 -24.66 6.43
N GLN A 63 -2.21 -25.27 5.22
CA GLN A 63 -2.68 -26.63 5.05
C GLN A 63 -1.78 -27.66 5.74
N VAL A 64 -0.45 -27.44 5.75
CA VAL A 64 0.49 -28.29 6.49
C VAL A 64 0.25 -28.17 7.98
N ALA A 65 0.19 -26.95 8.53
CA ALA A 65 -0.04 -26.68 9.93
C ALA A 65 -1.35 -27.32 10.44
N LYS A 66 -2.43 -27.15 9.67
CA LYS A 66 -3.73 -27.80 9.97
C LYS A 66 -3.64 -29.32 10.05
N LYS A 67 -2.94 -29.97 9.08
CA LYS A 67 -2.73 -31.44 9.11
C LYS A 67 -1.93 -31.91 10.32
N MET A 68 -1.06 -31.04 10.84
CA MET A 68 -0.29 -31.30 12.06
C MET A 68 -1.03 -30.93 13.35
N GLY A 69 -2.29 -30.55 13.27
CA GLY A 69 -3.08 -30.10 14.42
C GLY A 69 -2.58 -28.80 15.06
N LYS A 70 -1.75 -28.02 14.36
CA LYS A 70 -1.22 -26.76 14.90
C LYS A 70 -2.24 -25.64 14.73
N PRO A 71 -2.46 -24.80 15.75
CA PRO A 71 -3.26 -23.58 15.60
C PRO A 71 -2.69 -22.66 14.52
N VAL A 72 -3.57 -22.06 13.71
CA VAL A 72 -3.18 -21.17 12.60
C VAL A 72 -3.90 -19.84 12.72
N LEU A 73 -3.14 -18.75 12.70
CA LEU A 73 -3.62 -17.39 12.49
C LEU A 73 -3.14 -16.91 11.11
N TYR A 74 -4.05 -16.38 10.30
CA TYR A 74 -3.68 -15.77 9.03
C TYR A 74 -4.06 -14.28 9.01
N VAL A 75 -3.05 -13.43 9.10
CA VAL A 75 -3.18 -11.97 9.04
C VAL A 75 -3.10 -11.52 7.58
N ALA A 76 -4.00 -10.64 7.15
CA ALA A 76 -4.16 -10.18 5.77
C ALA A 76 -4.25 -11.38 4.78
N PRO A 77 -5.25 -12.27 4.95
CA PRO A 77 -5.43 -13.43 4.09
C PRO A 77 -5.77 -13.03 2.63
N PRO A 78 -5.87 -13.99 1.69
CA PRO A 78 -6.17 -13.68 0.29
C PRO A 78 -7.38 -12.76 0.12
N GLN A 79 -7.24 -11.72 -0.68
CA GLN A 79 -8.32 -10.79 -1.02
C GLN A 79 -9.32 -11.45 -1.98
N ILE A 80 -10.17 -12.35 -1.45
CA ILE A 80 -11.13 -13.16 -2.22
C ILE A 80 -12.21 -12.34 -2.90
N TRP A 81 -12.44 -11.12 -2.43
CA TRP A 81 -13.36 -10.15 -3.02
C TRP A 81 -12.87 -9.62 -4.37
N ALA A 82 -11.55 -9.57 -4.56
CA ALA A 82 -10.92 -9.08 -5.79
C ALA A 82 -10.55 -10.20 -6.75
N TRP A 83 -10.10 -11.36 -6.23
CA TRP A 83 -9.57 -12.45 -7.05
C TRP A 83 -9.77 -13.83 -6.42
N LYS A 84 -10.17 -14.81 -7.26
CA LYS A 84 -10.27 -16.25 -6.94
C LYS A 84 -11.03 -16.52 -5.63
N PRO A 85 -12.34 -16.24 -5.57
CA PRO A 85 -13.14 -16.38 -4.35
C PRO A 85 -13.18 -17.81 -3.78
N GLY A 86 -12.95 -18.84 -4.59
CA GLY A 86 -12.86 -20.24 -4.14
C GLY A 86 -11.64 -20.56 -3.24
N ARG A 87 -10.75 -19.58 -2.99
CA ARG A 87 -9.68 -19.74 -2.01
C ARG A 87 -10.19 -19.74 -0.56
N ALA A 88 -11.37 -19.16 -0.30
CA ALA A 88 -11.94 -19.10 1.04
C ALA A 88 -12.07 -20.49 1.65
N GLN A 89 -12.65 -21.47 0.95
CA GLN A 89 -12.87 -22.82 1.46
C GLN A 89 -11.59 -23.53 1.91
N LYS A 90 -10.45 -23.18 1.30
CA LYS A 90 -9.15 -23.74 1.73
C LYS A 90 -8.68 -23.20 3.08
N LEU A 91 -9.29 -22.13 3.57
CA LEU A 91 -8.97 -21.49 4.84
C LEU A 91 -10.04 -21.74 5.92
N ASP A 92 -11.02 -22.58 5.64
CA ASP A 92 -11.96 -23.02 6.65
C ASP A 92 -11.21 -23.63 7.85
N GLY A 93 -11.62 -23.30 9.09
CA GLY A 93 -10.94 -23.70 10.33
C GLY A 93 -9.55 -23.04 10.56
N VAL A 94 -9.23 -21.95 9.86
CA VAL A 94 -8.10 -21.06 10.13
C VAL A 94 -8.61 -19.79 10.79
N ASN A 95 -7.97 -19.31 11.85
CA ASN A 95 -8.27 -18.00 12.43
C ASN A 95 -7.84 -16.92 11.43
N LEU A 96 -8.80 -16.19 10.84
CA LEU A 96 -8.53 -15.16 9.85
C LEU A 96 -8.63 -13.77 10.47
N ALA A 97 -7.55 -13.00 10.37
CA ALA A 97 -7.47 -11.59 10.73
C ALA A 97 -7.44 -10.75 9.45
N VAL A 98 -8.60 -10.29 8.99
CA VAL A 98 -8.73 -9.42 7.81
C VAL A 98 -8.53 -7.96 8.18
N LEU A 99 -8.10 -7.14 7.22
CA LEU A 99 -7.82 -5.72 7.47
C LEU A 99 -9.08 -4.83 7.32
N PHE A 100 -10.10 -5.29 6.61
CA PHE A 100 -11.26 -4.47 6.28
C PHE A 100 -12.58 -5.21 6.55
N GLN A 101 -13.58 -4.46 7.01
CA GLN A 101 -14.91 -5.01 7.29
C GLN A 101 -15.54 -5.70 6.06
N PHE A 102 -15.37 -5.15 4.85
CA PHE A 102 -15.90 -5.77 3.63
C PHE A 102 -15.22 -7.10 3.28
N GLU A 103 -13.99 -7.33 3.73
CA GLU A 103 -13.31 -8.63 3.59
C GLU A 103 -13.95 -9.68 4.49
N LYS A 104 -14.28 -9.33 5.76
CA LYS A 104 -15.05 -10.18 6.66
C LYS A 104 -16.37 -10.60 6.02
N GLU A 105 -17.10 -9.66 5.45
CA GLU A 105 -18.35 -9.92 4.73
C GLU A 105 -18.13 -10.86 3.53
N ALA A 106 -17.06 -10.66 2.77
CA ALA A 106 -16.73 -11.52 1.62
C ALA A 106 -16.38 -12.96 2.02
N TYR A 107 -15.67 -13.15 3.15
CA TYR A 107 -15.41 -14.48 3.71
C TYR A 107 -16.69 -15.13 4.25
N ALA A 108 -17.51 -14.40 4.97
CA ALA A 108 -18.80 -14.89 5.48
C ALA A 108 -19.73 -15.37 4.36
N GLN A 109 -19.78 -14.67 3.22
CA GLN A 109 -20.52 -15.12 2.01
C GLN A 109 -20.03 -16.45 1.44
N LYS A 110 -18.84 -16.90 1.84
CA LYS A 110 -18.26 -18.19 1.47
C LYS A 110 -18.32 -19.22 2.60
N GLY A 111 -19.04 -18.91 3.68
CA GLY A 111 -19.17 -19.80 4.84
C GLY A 111 -17.89 -19.89 5.70
N VAL A 112 -16.97 -18.93 5.57
CA VAL A 112 -15.72 -18.89 6.35
C VAL A 112 -15.74 -17.70 7.28
N ASN A 113 -15.47 -17.95 8.57
CA ASN A 113 -15.41 -16.91 9.57
C ASN A 113 -14.07 -16.14 9.50
N ALA A 114 -14.15 -14.83 9.69
CA ALA A 114 -13.00 -13.94 9.79
C ALA A 114 -13.31 -12.83 10.78
N ASP A 115 -12.29 -12.35 11.48
CA ASP A 115 -12.38 -11.18 12.35
C ASP A 115 -11.58 -10.03 11.77
N VAL A 116 -12.03 -8.81 12.03
CA VAL A 116 -11.33 -7.61 11.56
C VAL A 116 -10.24 -7.25 12.56
N LEU A 117 -9.01 -7.20 12.08
CA LEU A 117 -7.87 -6.67 12.83
C LEU A 117 -7.92 -5.14 12.81
N LEU A 118 -7.67 -4.49 13.95
CA LEU A 118 -7.42 -3.06 13.98
C LEU A 118 -6.30 -2.75 12.97
N HIS A 119 -6.60 -1.83 12.04
CA HIS A 119 -5.69 -1.63 10.92
C HIS A 119 -4.31 -1.18 11.41
N PRO A 120 -3.20 -1.76 10.91
CA PRO A 120 -1.84 -1.46 11.39
C PRO A 120 -1.49 0.02 11.39
N PHE A 121 -2.06 0.83 10.51
CA PHE A 121 -1.87 2.27 10.52
C PHE A 121 -2.48 2.97 11.75
N LEU A 122 -3.40 2.33 12.47
CA LEU A 122 -4.05 2.87 13.66
C LEU A 122 -3.55 2.27 14.98
N LEU A 123 -2.58 1.35 14.94
CA LEU A 123 -2.03 0.70 16.15
C LEU A 123 -1.23 1.66 17.03
N HIS A 124 -0.73 2.76 16.48
CA HIS A 124 -0.09 3.83 17.25
C HIS A 124 -1.14 4.87 17.62
N GLU A 125 -1.65 4.79 18.85
CA GLU A 125 -2.90 5.40 19.35
C GLU A 125 -3.14 6.88 19.06
N ASN A 126 -2.14 7.67 18.75
CA ASN A 126 -2.31 9.11 18.53
C ASN A 126 -2.05 9.58 17.09
N LEU A 127 -1.63 8.68 16.19
CA LEU A 127 -1.12 9.10 14.89
C LEU A 127 -2.17 9.72 13.97
N TYR A 128 -3.42 9.23 14.02
CA TYR A 128 -4.46 9.69 13.10
C TYR A 128 -5.65 10.37 13.79
N HIS A 129 -5.67 10.44 15.15
CA HIS A 129 -6.70 11.14 15.90
C HIS A 129 -6.47 12.64 15.98
N THR A 130 -5.21 13.07 15.95
CA THR A 130 -4.84 14.50 15.87
C THR A 130 -4.28 14.77 14.48
N LEU A 131 -5.07 15.40 13.64
CA LEU A 131 -4.56 15.95 12.39
C LEU A 131 -3.59 17.11 12.75
N PRO A 132 -2.27 16.99 12.54
CA PRO A 132 -1.30 18.02 12.98
C PRO A 132 -1.30 19.22 12.04
N TYR A 133 -2.45 19.86 11.81
CA TYR A 133 -2.57 20.54 10.54
C TYR A 133 -3.06 22.00 10.58
N SER A 134 -3.17 22.63 11.73
CA SER A 134 -3.53 24.05 11.79
C SER A 134 -2.38 24.99 11.44
N GLU A 135 -1.12 24.57 11.64
CA GLU A 135 0.03 25.49 11.55
C GLU A 135 0.73 25.49 10.18
N GLN A 136 0.62 24.44 9.37
CA GLN A 136 1.38 24.34 8.10
C GLN A 136 0.66 24.91 6.87
N LEU A 137 -0.60 25.30 6.97
CA LEU A 137 -1.32 25.99 5.87
C LEU A 137 -0.80 27.38 5.55
N ASN A 138 0.03 27.94 6.41
CA ASN A 138 0.69 29.23 6.21
C ASN A 138 2.12 29.08 5.67
N SER A 139 2.52 27.87 5.19
CA SER A 139 3.83 27.72 4.60
C SER A 139 3.88 28.49 3.27
N SER A 140 4.89 29.31 3.11
CA SER A 140 5.21 29.98 1.85
C SER A 140 5.67 29.00 0.75
N GLU A 141 5.64 27.70 1.02
CA GLU A 141 6.12 26.65 0.13
C GLU A 141 5.03 25.61 -0.16
N GLU A 142 4.77 25.34 -1.44
CA GLU A 142 3.94 24.23 -1.88
C GLU A 142 4.80 23.01 -2.19
N THR A 143 4.41 21.83 -1.68
CA THR A 143 5.12 20.58 -1.91
C THR A 143 4.23 19.57 -2.63
N LEU A 144 4.72 19.09 -3.78
CA LEU A 144 4.15 17.93 -4.51
C LEU A 144 4.93 16.67 -4.13
N LEU A 145 4.26 15.68 -3.54
CA LEU A 145 4.82 14.35 -3.29
C LEU A 145 4.49 13.40 -4.44
N LEU A 146 5.48 12.68 -4.93
CA LEU A 146 5.36 11.69 -6.01
C LEU A 146 5.67 10.29 -5.49
N PHE A 147 4.75 9.33 -5.72
CA PHE A 147 4.90 7.92 -5.35
C PHE A 147 4.74 7.03 -6.59
N PRO A 148 5.79 6.84 -7.40
CA PRO A 148 5.70 6.15 -8.70
C PRO A 148 5.52 4.65 -8.58
N GLY A 149 5.69 4.09 -7.39
CA GLY A 149 5.53 2.68 -7.09
C GLY A 149 6.65 2.12 -6.21
N SER A 150 6.33 1.05 -5.47
CA SER A 150 7.25 0.41 -4.53
C SER A 150 8.23 -0.57 -5.18
N ARG A 151 8.00 -0.95 -6.44
CA ARG A 151 8.86 -1.86 -7.22
C ARG A 151 9.55 -1.09 -8.32
N LEU A 152 10.82 -1.43 -8.59
CA LEU A 152 11.62 -0.74 -9.60
C LEU A 152 10.95 -0.77 -11.00
N SER A 153 10.42 -1.92 -11.41
CA SER A 153 9.72 -2.07 -12.70
C SER A 153 8.47 -1.19 -12.81
N GLN A 154 7.70 -1.08 -11.74
CA GLN A 154 6.52 -0.22 -11.66
C GLN A 154 6.93 1.25 -11.66
N ALA A 155 7.89 1.63 -10.81
CA ALA A 155 8.38 2.99 -10.72
C ALA A 155 8.92 3.47 -12.07
N LYS A 156 9.80 2.70 -12.72
CA LYS A 156 10.34 3.01 -14.05
C LYS A 156 9.25 3.25 -15.11
N ARG A 157 8.17 2.46 -15.11
CA ARG A 157 7.06 2.66 -16.05
C ARG A 157 6.30 3.96 -15.82
N ASN A 158 6.19 4.40 -14.57
CA ASN A 158 5.45 5.60 -14.21
C ASN A 158 6.28 6.89 -14.27
N MET A 159 7.62 6.79 -14.22
CA MET A 159 8.50 7.96 -14.13
C MET A 159 8.22 9.02 -15.20
N ASP A 160 8.09 8.64 -16.48
CA ASP A 160 7.81 9.60 -17.57
C ASP A 160 6.48 10.36 -17.35
N LEU A 161 5.44 9.68 -16.87
CA LEU A 161 4.17 10.32 -16.54
C LEU A 161 4.31 11.26 -15.35
N PHE A 162 4.94 10.79 -14.27
CA PHE A 162 5.05 11.52 -13.01
C PHE A 162 5.92 12.77 -13.16
N LEU A 163 7.04 12.67 -13.88
CA LEU A 163 7.92 13.82 -14.13
C LEU A 163 7.25 14.89 -15.00
N ARG A 164 6.51 14.49 -16.05
CA ARG A 164 5.76 15.46 -16.88
C ARG A 164 4.65 16.15 -16.10
N VAL A 165 3.99 15.44 -15.19
CA VAL A 165 3.01 16.06 -14.28
C VAL A 165 3.71 17.04 -13.36
N ALA A 166 4.85 16.65 -12.76
CA ALA A 166 5.62 17.50 -11.87
C ALA A 166 6.10 18.80 -12.55
N GLU A 167 6.71 18.68 -13.73
CA GLU A 167 7.13 19.86 -14.51
C GLU A 167 5.98 20.82 -14.83
N ALA A 168 4.82 20.26 -15.20
CA ALA A 168 3.66 21.07 -15.52
C ALA A 168 3.05 21.69 -14.25
N TRP A 169 3.03 20.95 -13.13
CA TRP A 169 2.55 21.45 -11.84
C TRP A 169 3.42 22.60 -11.30
N LEU A 170 4.73 22.52 -11.45
CA LEU A 170 5.64 23.61 -11.07
C LEU A 170 5.31 24.94 -11.79
N LYS A 171 4.75 24.87 -13.00
CA LYS A 171 4.36 26.03 -13.84
C LYS A 171 2.92 26.49 -13.59
N MET A 172 2.11 25.71 -12.87
CA MET A 172 0.76 26.14 -12.55
C MET A 172 0.80 27.32 -11.56
N PRO A 173 -0.12 28.29 -11.70
CA PRO A 173 -0.27 29.33 -10.68
C PRO A 173 -0.60 28.70 -9.34
N SER A 174 0.00 29.22 -8.27
CA SER A 174 -0.34 28.82 -6.91
C SER A 174 -1.72 29.38 -6.53
N PRO A 175 -2.64 28.57 -5.99
CA PRO A 175 -3.88 29.07 -5.44
C PRO A 175 -3.68 29.84 -4.12
N GLN A 176 -2.52 29.71 -3.50
CA GLN A 176 -2.10 30.43 -2.29
C GLN A 176 -0.96 31.40 -2.65
N VAL A 177 -0.66 32.33 -1.76
CA VAL A 177 0.49 33.25 -1.90
C VAL A 177 1.81 32.51 -1.61
N ALA A 178 1.97 31.30 -2.16
CA ALA A 178 3.20 30.53 -2.02
C ALA A 178 4.31 31.16 -2.87
N THR A 179 5.46 31.37 -2.24
CA THR A 179 6.64 31.98 -2.87
C THR A 179 7.53 30.95 -3.54
N SER A 180 7.36 29.66 -3.21
CA SER A 180 8.15 28.56 -3.78
C SER A 180 7.35 27.27 -3.92
N LYS A 181 7.79 26.42 -4.87
CA LYS A 181 7.26 25.07 -5.08
C LYS A 181 8.38 24.06 -5.04
N LYS A 182 8.13 22.90 -4.43
CA LYS A 182 9.05 21.76 -4.40
C LYS A 182 8.36 20.47 -4.83
N VAL A 183 9.13 19.59 -5.43
CA VAL A 183 8.73 18.25 -5.81
C VAL A 183 9.62 17.24 -5.10
N LYS A 184 9.03 16.31 -4.37
CA LYS A 184 9.74 15.24 -3.69
C LYS A 184 9.30 13.89 -4.23
N LEU A 185 10.21 13.16 -4.86
CA LEU A 185 10.00 11.78 -5.26
C LEU A 185 10.25 10.88 -4.05
N ILE A 186 9.22 10.22 -3.55
CA ILE A 186 9.30 9.38 -2.36
C ILE A 186 9.41 7.91 -2.77
N VAL A 187 10.45 7.25 -2.28
CA VAL A 187 10.69 5.82 -2.49
C VAL A 187 10.67 5.04 -1.17
N PRO A 188 10.28 3.76 -1.15
CA PRO A 188 10.17 3.01 0.10
C PRO A 188 11.53 2.50 0.63
N ARG A 189 12.63 2.62 -0.13
CA ARG A 189 13.96 2.14 0.26
C ARG A 189 15.06 2.77 -0.58
N GLU A 190 16.23 2.92 -0.02
CA GLU A 190 17.42 3.54 -0.65
C GLU A 190 17.83 2.90 -1.98
N SER A 191 17.72 1.58 -2.10
CA SER A 191 18.10 0.86 -3.32
C SER A 191 17.31 1.27 -4.58
N LEU A 192 16.23 2.03 -4.43
CA LEU A 192 15.48 2.61 -5.54
C LEU A 192 15.96 4.00 -5.94
N ILE A 193 16.75 4.67 -5.12
CA ILE A 193 17.23 6.03 -5.41
C ILE A 193 18.10 6.06 -6.66
N PRO A 194 19.27 5.35 -6.75
CA PRO A 194 20.15 5.47 -7.90
C PRO A 194 19.48 5.15 -9.24
N PRO A 195 18.69 4.07 -9.38
CA PRO A 195 18.05 3.77 -10.66
C PRO A 195 16.94 4.75 -11.03
N LEU A 196 16.38 5.53 -10.10
CA LEU A 196 15.35 6.52 -10.37
C LEU A 196 15.93 7.93 -10.55
N GLU A 197 17.02 8.27 -9.90
CA GLU A 197 17.76 9.52 -10.15
C GLU A 197 18.21 9.63 -11.59
N ASN A 198 18.50 8.52 -12.28
CA ASN A 198 18.83 8.52 -13.71
C ASN A 198 17.71 9.08 -14.62
N TYR A 199 16.50 9.26 -14.09
CA TYR A 199 15.42 9.94 -14.80
C TYR A 199 15.37 11.45 -14.56
N THR A 200 16.05 11.97 -13.53
CA THR A 200 16.06 13.39 -13.18
C THR A 200 16.70 14.29 -14.27
N PRO A 201 17.67 13.84 -15.09
CA PRO A 201 18.18 14.63 -16.21
C PRO A 201 17.11 15.01 -17.25
N LYS A 202 15.95 14.33 -17.23
CA LYS A 202 14.79 14.69 -18.06
C LYS A 202 14.04 15.92 -17.55
N ILE A 203 14.27 16.33 -16.30
CA ILE A 203 13.76 17.58 -15.74
C ILE A 203 14.62 18.70 -16.27
N ARG A 204 14.00 19.80 -16.70
CA ARG A 204 14.74 20.98 -17.16
C ARG A 204 15.65 21.51 -16.05
N GLU A 205 16.81 22.02 -16.42
CA GLU A 205 17.85 22.43 -15.48
C GLU A 205 17.38 23.49 -14.47
N ALA A 206 16.55 24.43 -14.92
CA ALA A 206 15.93 25.45 -14.06
C ALA A 206 14.99 24.89 -12.98
N GLU A 207 14.46 23.69 -13.16
CA GLU A 207 13.52 23.04 -12.28
C GLU A 207 14.19 21.99 -11.36
N ARG A 208 15.45 21.64 -11.61
CA ARG A 208 16.20 20.63 -10.83
C ARG A 208 16.40 21.01 -9.38
N GLN A 209 16.57 22.30 -9.07
CA GLN A 209 16.72 22.77 -7.70
C GLN A 209 15.44 22.59 -6.86
N GLN A 210 14.30 22.46 -7.51
CA GLN A 210 12.99 22.23 -6.88
C GLN A 210 12.64 20.76 -6.74
N PHE A 211 13.49 19.84 -7.25
CA PHE A 211 13.24 18.42 -7.27
C PHE A 211 14.23 17.65 -6.39
N SER A 212 13.71 16.75 -5.56
CA SER A 212 14.52 15.85 -4.72
C SER A 212 13.98 14.42 -4.74
N VAL A 213 14.85 13.46 -4.47
CA VAL A 213 14.49 12.05 -4.25
C VAL A 213 14.84 11.69 -2.82
N GLN A 214 13.92 11.11 -2.10
CA GLN A 214 14.16 10.71 -0.70
C GLN A 214 13.45 9.40 -0.36
N VAL A 215 13.97 8.70 0.64
CA VAL A 215 13.30 7.53 1.23
C VAL A 215 12.16 8.02 2.13
N ALA A 216 11.04 7.29 2.11
CA ALA A 216 9.98 7.52 3.08
C ALA A 216 10.53 7.27 4.49
N PRO A 217 10.25 8.13 5.48
CA PRO A 217 10.67 7.91 6.86
C PRO A 217 10.20 6.53 7.37
N GLU A 218 11.06 5.83 8.11
CA GLU A 218 10.68 4.57 8.75
C GLU A 218 9.76 4.81 9.95
N ASP A 219 10.00 5.90 10.68
CA ASP A 219 9.14 6.32 11.77
C ASP A 219 7.76 6.71 11.25
N SER A 220 6.74 6.21 11.94
CA SER A 220 5.34 6.38 11.52
C SER A 220 4.87 7.82 11.66
N GLU A 221 5.33 8.54 12.67
CA GLU A 221 4.95 9.92 12.93
C GLU A 221 5.62 10.88 11.94
N GLU A 222 6.92 10.74 11.72
CA GLU A 222 7.65 11.51 10.73
C GLU A 222 7.06 11.32 9.33
N ARG A 223 6.71 10.08 8.99
CA ARG A 223 6.09 9.75 7.70
C ARG A 223 4.71 10.39 7.57
N ARG A 224 3.89 10.33 8.62
CA ARG A 224 2.59 10.99 8.66
C ARG A 224 2.71 12.52 8.53
N MET A 225 3.68 13.11 9.22
CA MET A 225 3.95 14.55 9.11
C MET A 225 4.38 14.92 7.68
N LEU A 226 5.29 14.17 7.08
CA LEU A 226 5.71 14.38 5.70
C LEU A 226 4.52 14.28 4.73
N PHE A 227 3.67 13.26 4.87
CA PHE A 227 2.53 13.05 3.97
C PHE A 227 1.45 14.11 4.21
N GLY A 228 1.16 14.44 5.46
CA GLY A 228 0.20 15.46 5.83
C GLY A 228 0.62 16.88 5.44
N SER A 229 1.92 17.17 5.32
CA SER A 229 2.44 18.48 4.89
C SER A 229 2.35 18.70 3.37
N ALA A 230 1.94 17.68 2.60
CA ALA A 230 1.84 17.79 1.16
C ALA A 230 0.72 18.74 0.73
N SER A 231 1.02 19.71 -0.12
CA SER A 231 0.01 20.51 -0.82
C SER A 231 -0.73 19.69 -1.86
N MET A 232 -0.03 18.65 -2.40
CA MET A 232 -0.56 17.68 -3.35
C MET A 232 0.25 16.39 -3.32
N ALA A 233 -0.41 15.26 -3.51
CA ALA A 233 0.26 13.97 -3.74
C ALA A 233 -0.22 13.33 -5.05
N LEU A 234 0.72 12.71 -5.80
CA LEU A 234 0.47 11.87 -6.95
C LEU A 234 1.01 10.47 -6.66
N ALA A 235 0.14 9.49 -6.58
CA ALA A 235 0.53 8.14 -6.20
C ALA A 235 0.03 7.07 -7.19
N THR A 236 0.77 5.97 -7.29
CA THR A 236 0.23 4.75 -7.91
C THR A 236 -0.74 4.05 -6.95
N PRO A 237 -1.73 3.27 -7.46
CA PRO A 237 -2.58 2.44 -6.61
C PRO A 237 -1.74 1.52 -5.72
N GLY A 238 -2.08 1.44 -4.45
CA GLY A 238 -1.39 0.64 -3.45
C GLY A 238 -1.67 1.11 -2.03
N THR A 239 -1.00 0.51 -1.05
CA THR A 239 -1.15 0.81 0.38
C THR A 239 -0.88 2.29 0.70
N VAL A 240 0.07 2.90 -0.02
CA VAL A 240 0.42 4.32 0.16
C VAL A 240 -0.76 5.27 -0.07
N THR A 241 -1.74 4.89 -0.92
CA THR A 241 -2.92 5.74 -1.14
C THR A 241 -3.81 5.84 0.09
N LEU A 242 -3.86 4.77 0.88
CA LEU A 242 -4.58 4.78 2.16
C LEU A 242 -3.83 5.60 3.22
N GLU A 243 -2.52 5.47 3.28
CA GLU A 243 -1.68 6.19 4.23
C GLU A 243 -1.71 7.71 3.97
N LEU A 244 -1.60 8.13 2.69
CA LEU A 244 -1.76 9.52 2.28
C LEU A 244 -3.16 10.08 2.61
N ALA A 245 -4.20 9.31 2.34
CA ALA A 245 -5.56 9.73 2.63
C ALA A 245 -5.82 9.85 4.15
N LEU A 246 -5.28 8.95 4.97
CA LEU A 246 -5.32 9.03 6.44
C LEU A 246 -4.53 10.23 6.97
N SER A 247 -3.47 10.64 6.29
CA SER A 247 -2.71 11.85 6.64
C SER A 247 -3.39 13.15 6.18
N GLY A 248 -4.56 13.07 5.53
CA GLY A 248 -5.31 14.22 5.06
C GLY A 248 -4.72 14.92 3.83
N ALA A 249 -3.75 14.31 3.15
CA ALA A 249 -3.12 14.87 1.96
C ALA A 249 -4.10 14.92 0.78
N PRO A 250 -4.18 16.04 0.03
CA PRO A 250 -4.85 16.06 -1.27
C PRO A 250 -4.16 15.08 -2.22
N LEU A 251 -4.93 14.17 -2.83
CA LEU A 251 -4.38 13.03 -3.55
C LEU A 251 -5.03 12.83 -4.90
N VAL A 252 -4.19 12.58 -5.91
CA VAL A 252 -4.58 12.04 -7.20
C VAL A 252 -3.85 10.71 -7.43
N VAL A 253 -4.57 9.72 -7.91
CA VAL A 253 -4.01 8.41 -8.22
C VAL A 253 -3.82 8.24 -9.71
N ALA A 254 -2.61 7.85 -10.13
CA ALA A 254 -2.32 7.59 -11.53
C ALA A 254 -1.35 6.44 -11.72
N THR A 255 -1.54 5.66 -12.79
CA THR A 255 -0.58 4.60 -13.15
C THR A 255 -0.64 4.25 -14.63
N LYS A 256 0.53 3.85 -15.14
CA LYS A 256 0.68 3.19 -16.44
C LYS A 256 0.84 1.69 -16.19
N PRO A 257 -0.22 0.88 -16.31
CA PRO A 257 -0.12 -0.56 -16.12
C PRO A 257 0.72 -1.19 -17.24
N ASP A 258 1.37 -2.32 -16.95
CA ASP A 258 1.92 -3.17 -18.02
C ASP A 258 0.79 -3.76 -18.87
N PHE A 259 1.14 -4.20 -20.08
CA PHE A 259 0.14 -4.67 -21.06
C PHE A 259 -0.67 -5.86 -20.53
N LEU A 260 0.01 -6.82 -19.90
CA LEU A 260 -0.63 -8.03 -19.40
C LEU A 260 -1.55 -7.73 -18.22
N THR A 261 -1.08 -6.92 -17.26
CA THR A 261 -1.89 -6.47 -16.11
C THR A 261 -3.08 -5.64 -16.56
N TYR A 262 -2.93 -4.81 -17.60
CA TYR A 262 -4.03 -4.01 -18.15
C TYR A 262 -5.10 -4.88 -18.83
N ALA A 263 -4.67 -5.85 -19.62
CA ALA A 263 -5.57 -6.77 -20.33
C ALA A 263 -6.30 -7.70 -19.34
N LEU A 264 -5.57 -8.28 -18.38
CA LEU A 264 -6.12 -9.14 -17.34
C LEU A 264 -7.00 -8.35 -16.34
N GLY A 265 -6.61 -7.11 -16.02
CA GLY A 265 -7.38 -6.25 -15.14
C GLY A 265 -8.76 -5.93 -15.71
N LYS A 266 -8.87 -5.62 -17.00
CA LYS A 266 -10.15 -5.43 -17.67
C LYS A 266 -11.07 -6.66 -17.66
N LEU A 267 -10.47 -7.86 -17.66
CA LEU A 267 -11.20 -9.12 -17.73
C LEU A 267 -11.57 -9.68 -16.34
N LEU A 268 -10.74 -9.46 -15.33
CA LEU A 268 -10.81 -10.17 -14.05
C LEU A 268 -11.15 -9.31 -12.85
N VAL A 269 -10.92 -7.99 -12.92
CA VAL A 269 -11.14 -7.09 -11.77
C VAL A 269 -12.56 -6.53 -11.82
N LYS A 270 -13.36 -6.92 -10.84
CA LYS A 270 -14.76 -6.48 -10.69
C LYS A 270 -14.91 -5.07 -10.11
N THR A 271 -13.84 -4.48 -9.61
CA THR A 271 -13.87 -3.15 -8.99
C THR A 271 -13.67 -2.06 -10.03
N ARG A 272 -14.49 -1.01 -9.95
CA ARG A 272 -14.35 0.19 -10.80
C ARG A 272 -13.28 1.17 -10.29
N THR A 273 -12.73 0.92 -9.10
CA THR A 273 -11.76 1.77 -8.40
C THR A 273 -10.60 0.94 -7.91
N PHE A 274 -9.41 1.54 -7.80
CA PHE A 274 -8.15 0.87 -7.43
C PHE A 274 -7.51 1.48 -6.17
N ALA A 275 -7.82 2.73 -5.85
CA ALA A 275 -7.37 3.35 -4.61
C ALA A 275 -8.17 2.79 -3.43
N MET A 276 -7.46 2.30 -2.41
CA MET A 276 -8.08 1.71 -1.23
C MET A 276 -9.10 2.64 -0.54
N PRO A 277 -8.86 3.95 -0.41
CA PRO A 277 -9.87 4.87 0.14
C PRO A 277 -11.20 4.85 -0.64
N ASN A 278 -11.15 4.84 -1.98
CA ASN A 278 -12.36 4.79 -2.81
C ASN A 278 -13.12 3.47 -2.64
N ILE A 279 -12.38 2.35 -2.52
CA ILE A 279 -12.97 1.02 -2.25
C ILE A 279 -13.65 1.02 -0.87
N LEU A 280 -12.98 1.52 0.15
CA LEU A 280 -13.50 1.59 1.53
C LEU A 280 -14.74 2.48 1.61
N MET A 281 -14.72 3.61 0.96
CA MET A 281 -15.85 4.56 0.97
C MET A 281 -16.96 4.18 -0.03
N LYS A 282 -16.75 3.16 -0.89
CA LYS A 282 -17.66 2.75 -1.97
C LYS A 282 -18.05 3.92 -2.89
N LYS A 283 -17.15 4.90 -3.03
CA LYS A 283 -17.35 6.13 -3.78
C LYS A 283 -16.02 6.64 -4.35
N MET A 284 -16.06 7.21 -5.55
CA MET A 284 -14.89 7.87 -6.19
C MET A 284 -14.67 9.24 -5.53
N LEU A 285 -13.91 9.29 -4.44
CA LEU A 285 -13.54 10.51 -3.72
C LEU A 285 -12.16 11.02 -4.12
N ILE A 286 -11.26 10.11 -4.45
CA ILE A 286 -9.93 10.38 -4.98
C ILE A 286 -9.95 10.12 -6.48
N PRO A 287 -9.58 11.09 -7.34
CA PRO A 287 -9.51 10.88 -8.79
C PRO A 287 -8.48 9.82 -9.16
N GLU A 288 -8.85 8.92 -10.11
CA GLU A 288 -8.00 7.83 -10.57
C GLU A 288 -7.82 7.86 -12.08
N PHE A 289 -6.57 7.83 -12.53
CA PHE A 289 -6.18 7.85 -13.94
C PHE A 289 -5.32 6.64 -14.29
N ILE A 290 -5.93 5.66 -14.95
CA ILE A 290 -5.26 4.42 -15.35
C ILE A 290 -5.21 4.32 -16.86
N GLY A 291 -4.01 4.38 -17.44
CA GLY A 291 -3.87 4.35 -18.88
C GLY A 291 -2.42 4.39 -19.34
N ARG A 292 -2.23 4.25 -20.66
CA ARG A 292 -0.89 4.17 -21.27
C ARG A 292 -0.44 5.46 -21.96
N GLY A 293 -1.36 6.35 -22.30
CA GLY A 293 -1.09 7.56 -23.07
C GLY A 293 -0.69 8.74 -22.20
N THR A 294 0.61 8.95 -21.94
CA THR A 294 1.11 10.06 -21.10
C THR A 294 0.58 11.42 -21.55
N LYS A 295 0.61 11.73 -22.86
CA LYS A 295 0.14 13.01 -23.41
C LYS A 295 -1.33 13.30 -23.06
N LYS A 296 -2.19 12.26 -23.02
CA LYS A 296 -3.60 12.38 -22.66
C LYS A 296 -3.82 12.48 -21.16
N LEU A 297 -3.03 11.76 -20.37
CA LEU A 297 -3.19 11.67 -18.92
C LEU A 297 -2.73 12.94 -18.21
N VAL A 298 -1.63 13.57 -18.64
CA VAL A 298 -1.05 14.76 -17.97
C VAL A 298 -2.08 15.87 -17.78
N PRO A 299 -2.78 16.38 -18.82
CA PRO A 299 -3.73 17.46 -18.61
C PRO A 299 -4.92 17.06 -17.72
N GLN A 300 -5.36 15.80 -17.77
CA GLN A 300 -6.45 15.30 -16.94
C GLN A 300 -6.03 15.24 -15.46
N ILE A 301 -4.81 14.78 -15.18
CA ILE A 301 -4.25 14.74 -13.84
C ILE A 301 -4.10 16.16 -13.27
N LEU A 302 -3.56 17.10 -14.05
CA LEU A 302 -3.41 18.49 -13.62
C LEU A 302 -4.75 19.16 -13.33
N ALA A 303 -5.75 18.94 -14.17
CA ALA A 303 -7.11 19.43 -13.92
C ALA A 303 -7.69 18.85 -12.62
N ALA A 304 -7.46 17.56 -12.38
CA ALA A 304 -7.89 16.92 -11.13
C ALA A 304 -7.14 17.47 -9.92
N MET A 305 -5.84 17.74 -10.02
CA MET A 305 -5.03 18.36 -8.97
C MET A 305 -5.53 19.77 -8.64
N HIS A 306 -5.83 20.56 -9.68
CA HIS A 306 -6.36 21.91 -9.50
C HIS A 306 -7.69 21.95 -8.73
N ASN A 307 -8.51 20.93 -8.90
CA ASN A 307 -9.82 20.79 -8.27
C ASN A 307 -9.79 20.10 -6.90
N GLN A 308 -8.60 19.75 -6.37
CA GLN A 308 -8.51 19.17 -5.03
C GLN A 308 -8.81 20.22 -3.95
N ASP A 309 -9.46 19.74 -2.90
CA ASP A 309 -9.87 20.53 -1.75
C ASP A 309 -9.28 19.88 -0.47
N ILE A 310 -8.44 20.63 0.21
CA ILE A 310 -7.77 20.19 1.45
C ILE A 310 -8.80 19.86 2.53
N ALA A 311 -9.86 20.64 2.66
CA ALA A 311 -10.89 20.39 3.67
C ALA A 311 -11.60 19.05 3.43
N LYS A 312 -11.90 18.72 2.17
CA LYS A 312 -12.48 17.43 1.79
C LYS A 312 -11.50 16.27 2.02
N SER A 313 -10.21 16.48 1.77
CA SER A 313 -9.18 15.46 2.04
C SER A 313 -9.08 15.14 3.53
N ARG A 314 -9.19 16.16 4.39
CA ARG A 314 -9.21 15.98 5.85
C ARG A 314 -10.49 15.29 6.34
N GLN A 315 -11.64 15.68 5.81
CA GLN A 315 -12.90 15.02 6.14
C GLN A 315 -12.87 13.54 5.75
N LEU A 316 -12.24 13.21 4.62
CA LEU A 316 -11.99 11.83 4.21
C LEU A 316 -11.09 11.10 5.19
N ALA A 317 -10.01 11.73 5.68
CA ALA A 317 -9.12 11.14 6.69
C ALA A 317 -9.87 10.76 7.97
N VAL A 318 -10.70 11.63 8.50
CA VAL A 318 -11.56 11.37 9.67
C VAL A 318 -12.47 10.17 9.40
N SER A 319 -13.18 10.17 8.28
CA SER A 319 -14.10 9.08 7.92
C SER A 319 -13.41 7.73 7.72
N LEU A 320 -12.17 7.74 7.22
CA LEU A 320 -11.35 6.53 7.07
C LEU A 320 -10.87 6.02 8.43
N THR A 321 -10.42 6.91 9.32
CA THR A 321 -9.99 6.56 10.68
C THR A 321 -11.13 5.90 11.45
N GLU A 322 -12.33 6.45 11.41
CA GLU A 322 -13.51 5.86 12.05
C GLU A 322 -13.85 4.48 11.49
N ARG A 323 -13.70 4.26 10.19
CA ARG A 323 -13.96 2.95 9.57
C ARG A 323 -12.93 1.90 9.93
N LEU A 324 -11.66 2.27 9.96
CA LEU A 324 -10.56 1.36 10.22
C LEU A 324 -10.37 1.06 11.71
N GLY A 325 -10.87 1.94 12.59
CA GLY A 325 -10.78 1.81 14.05
C GLY A 325 -11.71 0.74 14.65
N LYS A 326 -12.51 0.04 13.85
CA LYS A 326 -13.52 -0.92 14.32
C LYS A 326 -13.00 -2.37 14.44
N GLY A 327 -11.70 -2.58 14.43
CA GLY A 327 -11.10 -3.91 14.50
C GLY A 327 -10.68 -4.30 15.93
N PHE A 328 -10.41 -5.60 16.13
CA PHE A 328 -9.80 -6.11 17.35
C PHE A 328 -8.29 -5.81 17.36
N VAL A 329 -7.74 -5.54 18.52
CA VAL A 329 -6.27 -5.39 18.70
C VAL A 329 -5.55 -6.73 18.46
N PRO A 330 -4.27 -6.71 18.08
CA PRO A 330 -3.52 -7.95 17.76
C PRO A 330 -3.53 -9.00 18.88
N ASP A 331 -3.47 -8.58 20.14
CA ASP A 331 -3.43 -9.47 21.29
C ASP A 331 -4.66 -10.39 21.37
N CYS A 332 -5.85 -9.87 21.03
CA CYS A 332 -7.07 -10.69 20.96
C CYS A 332 -6.95 -11.87 19.99
N PHE A 333 -6.17 -11.73 18.92
CA PHE A 333 -5.95 -12.83 17.96
C PHE A 333 -4.94 -13.84 18.47
N VAL A 334 -3.92 -13.39 19.21
CA VAL A 334 -2.94 -14.27 19.87
C VAL A 334 -3.63 -15.07 20.95
N ASP A 335 -4.45 -14.45 21.79
CA ASP A 335 -5.24 -15.14 22.82
C ASP A 335 -6.14 -16.23 22.23
N LYS A 336 -6.87 -15.93 21.15
CA LYS A 336 -7.69 -16.92 20.43
C LYS A 336 -6.88 -18.07 19.84
N LEU A 337 -5.61 -17.84 19.53
CA LEU A 337 -4.75 -18.86 18.93
C LEU A 337 -4.34 -19.93 19.94
N PHE A 338 -4.21 -19.56 21.23
CA PHE A 338 -3.73 -20.45 22.30
C PHE A 338 -4.80 -20.88 23.28
N ASN A 339 -5.91 -20.16 23.39
CA ASN A 339 -6.95 -20.37 24.39
C ASN A 339 -8.33 -20.74 23.78
N GLY A 340 -8.40 -20.90 22.45
CA GLY A 340 -9.64 -21.20 21.69
C GLY A 340 -9.82 -22.67 21.30
#